data_2e14115e153bfb71bb8d1f5244ec0c01
#
_entry.id   2e14115e153bfb71bb8d1f5244ec0c01
#
_cell.length_a   1.000
_cell.length_b   1.000
_cell.length_c   1.000
_cell.angle_alpha   90.00
_cell.angle_beta   90.00
_cell.angle_gamma   90.00
#
_symmetry.space_group_name_H-M   'P 1'
#
loop_
_entity.id
_entity.type
_entity.pdbx_description
1 polymer ?
#
loop_
_entity_poly.entity_id
_entity_poly.type
_entity_poly.pdbx_seq_one_letter_code
_entity_poly.pdbx_strand_id
1 'polypeptide(L)' 'MNVFDKIVETIVDAKGIDAASITPESNFKDLNVDSLDIAEMVMTLEDEFGITIELEEGVTTVQDLVNLIERIKG' A
#
# COMPACT_ATOMS: atom_id res chain seq x y z
N MET A 1 13.67 3.60 -4.97
CA MET A 1 12.22 3.92 -4.92
C MET A 1 11.78 3.95 -3.47
N ASN A 2 11.07 4.98 -3.05
CA ASN A 2 10.63 5.05 -1.66
C ASN A 2 9.36 4.22 -1.43
N VAL A 3 8.96 4.09 -0.18
CA VAL A 3 7.82 3.24 0.17
C VAL A 3 6.54 3.69 -0.53
N PHE A 4 6.28 4.99 -0.55
CA PHE A 4 5.08 5.52 -1.19
C PHE A 4 5.04 5.16 -2.68
N ASP A 5 6.15 5.39 -3.38
CA ASP A 5 6.22 5.10 -4.82
C ASP A 5 5.97 3.61 -5.09
N LYS A 6 6.49 2.74 -4.24
CA LYS A 6 6.30 1.31 -4.41
C LYS A 6 4.84 0.90 -4.19
N ILE A 7 4.19 1.51 -3.20
CA ILE A 7 2.77 1.26 -2.96
C ILE A 7 1.95 1.72 -4.16
N VAL A 8 2.24 2.91 -4.69
CA VAL A 8 1.53 3.43 -5.86
C VAL A 8 1.70 2.48 -7.05
N GLU A 9 2.93 2.04 -7.30
CA GLU A 9 3.19 1.11 -8.40
C GLU A 9 2.38 -0.18 -8.24
N THR A 10 2.32 -0.68 -7.01
CA THR A 10 1.58 -1.92 -6.73
C THR A 10 0.09 -1.74 -6.99
N ILE A 11 -0.48 -0.60 -6.58
CA ILE A 11 -1.90 -0.31 -6.81
C ILE A 11 -2.18 -0.16 -8.30
N VAL A 12 -1.32 0.55 -9.02
CA VAL A 12 -1.48 0.73 -10.46
C VAL A 12 -1.49 -0.62 -11.18
N ASP A 13 -0.56 -1.49 -10.81
CA ASP A 13 -0.48 -2.83 -11.42
C ASP A 13 -1.72 -3.67 -11.11
N ALA A 14 -2.22 -3.58 -9.89
CA ALA A 14 -3.35 -4.42 -9.45
C ALA A 14 -4.70 -3.92 -9.96
N LYS A 15 -4.89 -2.60 -10.01
CA LYS A 15 -6.21 -2.03 -10.27
C LYS A 15 -6.30 -1.26 -11.60
N GLY A 16 -5.19 -0.98 -12.24
CA GLY A 16 -5.19 -0.20 -13.47
C GLY A 16 -5.56 1.26 -13.27
N ILE A 17 -5.37 1.79 -12.06
CA ILE A 17 -5.66 3.17 -11.72
C ILE A 17 -4.49 4.06 -12.13
N ASP A 18 -4.79 5.28 -12.60
CA ASP A 18 -3.76 6.24 -12.94
C ASP A 18 -2.97 6.63 -11.69
N ALA A 19 -1.65 6.53 -11.77
CA ALA A 19 -0.78 6.89 -10.65
C ALA A 19 -1.01 8.32 -10.16
N ALA A 20 -1.35 9.23 -11.06
CA ALA A 20 -1.62 10.63 -10.69
C ALA A 20 -2.84 10.78 -9.79
N SER A 21 -3.71 9.78 -9.75
CA SER A 21 -4.92 9.78 -8.91
C SER A 21 -4.63 9.34 -7.48
N ILE A 22 -3.43 8.85 -7.20
CA ILE A 22 -3.09 8.27 -5.91
C ILE A 22 -2.22 9.25 -5.12
N THR A 23 -2.71 9.64 -3.94
CA THR A 23 -1.97 10.55 -3.04
C THR A 23 -1.82 9.88 -1.68
N PRO A 24 -0.95 10.40 -0.80
CA PRO A 24 -0.83 9.85 0.55
C PRO A 24 -2.15 9.84 1.32
N GLU A 25 -3.02 10.81 1.04
CA GLU A 25 -4.32 10.92 1.71
C GLU A 25 -5.39 10.02 1.10
N SER A 26 -5.10 9.37 -0.02
CA SER A 26 -6.07 8.49 -0.68
C SER A 26 -6.49 7.36 0.24
N ASN A 27 -7.80 7.17 0.37
CA ASN A 27 -8.36 6.08 1.15
C ASN A 27 -8.51 4.86 0.24
N PHE A 28 -8.15 3.69 0.74
CA PHE A 28 -8.22 2.47 -0.07
C PHE A 28 -9.62 2.21 -0.60
N LYS A 29 -10.65 2.53 0.18
CA LYS A 29 -12.03 2.37 -0.27
C LYS A 29 -12.34 3.24 -1.48
N ASP A 30 -11.82 4.46 -1.49
CA ASP A 30 -12.04 5.39 -2.60
C ASP A 30 -11.35 4.92 -3.88
N LEU A 31 -10.30 4.11 -3.72
CA LEU A 31 -9.58 3.53 -4.85
C LEU A 31 -10.13 2.16 -5.25
N ASN A 32 -11.23 1.73 -4.64
CA ASN A 32 -11.82 0.40 -4.85
C ASN A 32 -10.87 -0.74 -4.52
N VAL A 33 -9.97 -0.51 -3.57
CA VAL A 33 -9.04 -1.52 -3.08
C VAL A 33 -9.68 -2.19 -1.87
N ASP A 34 -10.18 -3.40 -2.05
CA ASP A 34 -10.84 -4.12 -0.96
C ASP A 34 -9.81 -4.94 -0.17
N SER A 35 -10.29 -5.69 0.83
CA SER A 35 -9.39 -6.43 1.72
C SER A 35 -8.60 -7.51 0.98
N LEU A 36 -9.15 -8.11 -0.05
CA LEU A 36 -8.44 -9.09 -0.84
C LEU A 36 -7.30 -8.43 -1.63
N ASP A 37 -7.59 -7.28 -2.23
CA ASP A 37 -6.57 -6.51 -2.95
C ASP A 37 -5.45 -6.08 -2.00
N ILE A 38 -5.81 -5.64 -0.79
CA ILE A 38 -4.84 -5.22 0.21
C ILE A 38 -3.95 -6.40 0.61
N ALA A 39 -4.54 -7.58 0.79
CA ALA A 39 -3.77 -8.78 1.14
C ALA A 39 -2.74 -9.11 0.06
N GLU A 40 -3.13 -9.01 -1.20
CA GLU A 40 -2.21 -9.26 -2.32
C GLU A 40 -1.11 -8.20 -2.38
N MET A 41 -1.47 -6.92 -2.16
CA MET A 41 -0.50 -5.84 -2.12
C MET A 41 0.52 -6.05 -1.01
N VAL A 42 0.05 -6.44 0.17
CA VAL A 42 0.92 -6.68 1.32
C VAL A 42 1.93 -7.77 1.00
N MET A 43 1.48 -8.86 0.37
CA MET A 43 2.39 -9.94 -0.02
C MET A 43 3.47 -9.45 -0.98
N THR A 44 3.08 -8.65 -1.97
CA THR A 44 4.04 -8.07 -2.91
C THR A 44 5.05 -7.17 -2.21
N LEU A 45 4.56 -6.32 -1.30
CA LEU A 45 5.41 -5.39 -0.58
C LEU A 45 6.36 -6.11 0.39
N GLU A 46 5.91 -7.20 0.99
CA GLU A 46 6.78 -8.01 1.84
C GLU A 46 7.95 -8.56 1.04
N ASP A 47 7.69 -9.04 -0.17
CA ASP A 47 8.75 -9.56 -1.04
C ASP A 47 9.69 -8.44 -1.48
N GLU A 48 9.14 -7.29 -1.82
CA GLU A 48 9.95 -6.17 -2.32
C GLU A 48 10.87 -5.59 -1.26
N PHE A 49 10.40 -5.49 -0.03
CA PHE A 49 11.19 -4.88 1.04
C PHE A 49 11.88 -5.92 1.94
N GLY A 50 11.57 -7.19 1.76
CA GLY A 50 12.17 -8.25 2.57
C GLY A 50 11.75 -8.16 4.03
N ILE A 51 10.50 -7.81 4.30
CA ILE A 51 9.96 -7.65 5.65
C ILE A 51 8.66 -8.44 5.79
N THR A 52 8.23 -8.60 7.04
CA THR A 52 6.92 -9.17 7.33
C THR A 52 5.98 -8.04 7.75
N ILE A 53 4.84 -7.95 7.11
CA ILE A 53 3.87 -6.90 7.37
C ILE A 53 2.61 -7.50 8.00
N GLU A 54 2.24 -7.01 9.18
CA GLU A 54 0.98 -7.37 9.82
C GLU A 54 0.05 -6.17 9.71
N LEU A 55 -1.00 -6.33 8.91
CA LEU A 55 -1.93 -5.23 8.65
C LEU A 55 -2.74 -4.92 9.90
N GLU A 56 -2.79 -3.64 10.27
CA GLU A 56 -3.54 -3.17 11.44
C GLU A 56 -4.88 -2.58 11.02
N GLU A 57 -5.87 -2.64 11.91
CA GLU A 57 -7.21 -2.15 11.61
C GLU A 57 -7.25 -0.67 11.27
N GLY A 58 -6.33 0.13 11.82
CA GLY A 58 -6.29 1.55 11.58
C GLY A 58 -5.71 1.96 10.24
N VAL A 59 -5.25 0.99 9.43
CA VAL A 59 -4.64 1.29 8.14
C VAL A 59 -5.74 1.43 7.10
N THR A 60 -6.11 2.67 6.79
CA THR A 60 -7.18 2.97 5.84
C THR A 60 -6.74 3.82 4.66
N THR A 61 -5.60 4.50 4.77
CA THR A 61 -5.07 5.36 3.71
C THR A 61 -3.71 4.87 3.25
N VAL A 62 -3.28 5.36 2.09
CA VAL A 62 -1.95 5.05 1.57
C VAL A 62 -0.89 5.48 2.59
N GLN A 63 -1.05 6.67 3.19
CA GLN A 63 -0.08 7.15 4.19
C GLN A 63 -0.01 6.24 5.41
N ASP A 64 -1.14 5.69 5.84
CA ASP A 64 -1.16 4.75 6.96
C ASP A 64 -0.29 3.53 6.64
N LEU A 65 -0.38 3.02 5.43
CA LEU A 65 0.44 1.87 5.01
C LEU A 65 1.91 2.25 4.91
N VAL A 66 2.20 3.44 4.39
CA VAL A 66 3.59 3.95 4.35
C VAL A 66 4.17 3.98 5.76
N ASN A 67 3.42 4.55 6.70
CA ASN A 67 3.87 4.66 8.09
C ASN A 67 4.13 3.29 8.71
N LEU A 68 3.24 2.34 8.45
CA LEU A 68 3.39 0.99 8.97
C LEU A 68 4.68 0.33 8.45
N ILE A 69 4.91 0.43 7.15
CA ILE A 69 6.09 -0.18 6.53
C ILE A 69 7.36 0.49 7.03
N GLU A 70 7.35 1.82 7.12
CA GLU A 70 8.54 2.55 7.60
C GLU A 70 8.86 2.21 9.05
N ARG A 71 7.82 2.03 9.88
CA ARG A 71 8.01 1.62 11.26
C ARG A 71 8.65 0.23 11.34
N ILE A 72 8.22 -0.70 10.49
CA ILE A 72 8.75 -2.05 10.47
C ILE A 72 10.20 -2.06 9.97
N LYS A 73 10.48 -1.28 8.94
CA LYS A 73 11.84 -1.21 8.39
C LYS A 73 12.82 -0.55 9.36
N GLY A 74 12.31 0.27 10.26
CA GLY A 74 13.14 1.00 11.21
C GLY A 74 13.74 2.19 10.60
#